data_f8087d141ec0076bb055acefafb6d72c
#
_entry.id   f8087d141ec0076bb055acefafb6d72c
#
_cell.length_a   1.000
_cell.length_b   1.000
_cell.length_c   1.000
_cell.angle_alpha   90.00
_cell.angle_beta   90.00
_cell.angle_gamma   90.00
#
_symmetry.space_group_name_H-M   'P 1'
#
loop_
_entity.id
_entity.type
_entity.pdbx_description
1 polymer ?
#
loop_
_entity_poly.entity_id
_entity_poly.type
_entity_poly.pdbx_seq_one_letter_code
_entity_poly.pdbx_strand_id
1 'polypeptide(L)'
;TFTEEKLCDRNLSILDGAIQCFSEKGNLIYTRIDQRHVKKLMDTFGISKKSLWKNLSVEHRQLILYGNTKMKLGVSNIFRFPGMLLKKLDKEQWAGFIPILTFVNRFVKGPLEKFQHISICPDCNGSRLNKMALAVKFHGRDIRSLSNDSIETSISFFEKIKPTETEQKIGR
;
A
#
# COMPACT_ATOMS: atom_id res chain seq x y z
N THR A 1 -1.11 1.40 4.37
CA THR A 1 -1.33 0.53 3.18
C THR A 1 -2.79 0.10 3.09
N PHE A 2 -3.28 -0.16 1.88
CA PHE A 2 -4.59 -0.79 1.66
C PHE A 2 -4.46 -2.30 1.88
N THR A 3 -5.45 -2.90 2.56
CA THR A 3 -5.50 -4.35 2.82
C THR A 3 -6.87 -4.90 2.47
N GLU A 4 -6.95 -6.21 2.17
CA GLU A 4 -8.21 -6.90 1.87
C GLU A 4 -9.23 -6.72 3.00
N GLU A 5 -8.79 -6.84 4.25
CA GLU A 5 -9.65 -6.75 5.44
C GLU A 5 -10.33 -5.39 5.61
N LYS A 6 -9.67 -4.31 5.16
CA LYS A 6 -10.21 -2.95 5.21
C LYS A 6 -10.99 -2.56 3.96
N LEU A 7 -10.74 -3.23 2.85
CA LEU A 7 -11.37 -2.92 1.57
C LEU A 7 -12.60 -3.76 1.27
N CYS A 8 -12.69 -4.98 1.83
CA CYS A 8 -13.66 -5.96 1.37
C CYS A 8 -14.57 -6.49 2.47
N ASP A 9 -15.88 -6.46 2.22
CA ASP A 9 -16.85 -7.22 3.00
C ASP A 9 -16.92 -8.65 2.48
N ARG A 10 -16.61 -9.60 3.36
CA ARG A 10 -16.54 -11.03 3.03
C ARG A 10 -17.90 -11.66 2.73
N ASN A 11 -19.00 -11.06 3.19
CA ASN A 11 -20.35 -11.59 3.09
C ASN A 11 -21.14 -11.02 1.91
N LEU A 12 -20.54 -10.15 1.11
CA LEU A 12 -21.15 -9.60 -0.09
C LEU A 12 -20.50 -10.15 -1.36
N SER A 13 -21.24 -10.13 -2.48
CA SER A 13 -20.63 -10.33 -3.79
C SER A 13 -19.96 -9.03 -4.25
N ILE A 14 -19.09 -9.12 -5.25
CA ILE A 14 -18.39 -7.93 -5.76
C ILE A 14 -19.39 -6.89 -6.30
N LEU A 15 -20.45 -7.36 -6.96
CA LEU A 15 -21.48 -6.48 -7.52
C LEU A 15 -22.42 -5.90 -6.46
N ASP A 16 -22.56 -6.59 -5.33
CA ASP A 16 -23.39 -6.14 -4.19
C ASP A 16 -22.59 -5.26 -3.21
N GLY A 17 -21.36 -4.90 -3.57
CA GLY A 17 -20.57 -3.95 -2.79
C GLY A 17 -19.51 -4.58 -1.88
N ALA A 18 -19.06 -5.81 -2.15
CA ALA A 18 -17.96 -6.42 -1.40
C ALA A 18 -16.74 -5.48 -1.35
N ILE A 19 -16.45 -4.75 -2.42
CA ILE A 19 -15.38 -3.75 -2.44
C ILE A 19 -15.96 -2.41 -1.95
N GLN A 20 -15.68 -2.04 -0.72
CA GLN A 20 -16.32 -0.93 -0.01
C GLN A 20 -15.87 0.47 -0.45
N CYS A 21 -14.86 0.58 -1.30
CA CYS A 21 -14.36 1.86 -1.79
C CYS A 21 -15.08 2.37 -3.06
N PHE A 22 -16.28 1.89 -3.34
CA PHE A 22 -17.18 2.47 -4.32
C PHE A 22 -18.10 3.52 -3.68
N SER A 23 -18.37 4.60 -4.41
CA SER A 23 -19.33 5.62 -4.00
C SER A 23 -20.76 5.15 -4.24
N GLU A 24 -21.73 5.82 -3.65
CA GLU A 24 -23.18 5.59 -3.89
C GLU A 24 -23.56 5.66 -5.39
N LYS A 25 -22.83 6.45 -6.18
CA LYS A 25 -22.99 6.54 -7.63
C LYS A 25 -22.38 5.36 -8.39
N GLY A 26 -21.84 4.36 -7.70
CA GLY A 26 -21.25 3.16 -8.29
C GLY A 26 -19.88 3.35 -8.96
N ASN A 27 -19.19 4.46 -8.68
CA ASN A 27 -17.82 4.70 -9.14
C ASN A 27 -16.82 4.38 -8.01
N LEU A 28 -15.69 3.81 -8.35
CA LEU A 28 -14.56 3.73 -7.44
C LEU A 28 -14.18 5.15 -7.00
N ILE A 29 -14.09 5.37 -5.67
CA ILE A 29 -13.95 6.70 -5.07
C ILE A 29 -12.84 7.50 -5.76
N TYR A 30 -13.16 8.75 -6.12
CA TYR A 30 -12.29 9.69 -6.84
C TYR A 30 -11.78 9.20 -8.20
N THR A 31 -12.48 8.26 -8.83
CA THR A 31 -12.17 7.82 -10.19
C THR A 31 -13.43 7.82 -11.06
N ARG A 32 -13.26 7.53 -12.34
CA ARG A 32 -14.37 7.23 -13.26
C ARG A 32 -14.49 5.74 -13.56
N ILE A 33 -13.86 4.90 -12.73
CA ILE A 33 -13.98 3.44 -12.82
C ILE A 33 -15.30 3.05 -12.18
N ASP A 34 -16.19 2.44 -12.95
CA ASP A 34 -17.56 2.11 -12.55
C ASP A 34 -17.83 0.61 -12.62
N GLN A 35 -19.07 0.23 -12.35
CA GLN A 35 -19.54 -1.16 -12.37
C GLN A 35 -19.36 -1.87 -13.72
N ARG A 36 -19.24 -1.14 -14.85
CA ARG A 36 -18.94 -1.74 -16.17
C ARG A 36 -17.54 -2.32 -16.20
N HIS A 37 -16.58 -1.63 -15.57
CA HIS A 37 -15.20 -2.12 -15.43
C HIS A 37 -15.17 -3.38 -14.55
N VAL A 38 -15.94 -3.41 -13.47
CA VAL A 38 -16.05 -4.56 -12.57
C VAL A 38 -16.66 -5.75 -13.29
N LYS A 39 -17.78 -5.55 -13.99
CA LYS A 39 -18.44 -6.61 -14.76
C LYS A 39 -17.51 -7.17 -15.85
N LYS A 40 -16.85 -6.30 -16.59
CA LYS A 40 -15.88 -6.69 -17.62
C LYS A 40 -14.71 -7.49 -17.01
N LEU A 41 -14.19 -7.07 -15.87
CA LEU A 41 -13.16 -7.81 -15.12
C LEU A 41 -13.63 -9.22 -14.81
N MET A 42 -14.83 -9.36 -14.24
CA MET A 42 -15.38 -10.66 -13.87
C MET A 42 -15.59 -11.56 -15.11
N ASP A 43 -16.13 -11.01 -16.19
CA ASP A 43 -16.34 -11.75 -17.44
C ASP A 43 -15.02 -12.20 -18.08
N THR A 44 -14.00 -11.32 -18.09
CA THR A 44 -12.69 -11.62 -18.68
C THR A 44 -11.99 -12.78 -17.95
N PHE A 45 -12.09 -12.82 -16.62
CA PHE A 45 -11.36 -13.80 -15.81
C PHE A 45 -12.25 -14.95 -15.28
N GLY A 46 -13.47 -15.09 -15.79
CA GLY A 46 -14.37 -16.19 -15.43
C GLY A 46 -14.83 -16.16 -13.97
N ILE A 47 -14.88 -14.96 -13.34
CA ILE A 47 -15.26 -14.80 -11.94
C ILE A 47 -16.78 -14.76 -11.82
N SER A 48 -17.35 -15.63 -10.99
CA SER A 48 -18.80 -15.69 -10.77
C SER A 48 -19.34 -14.38 -10.16
N LYS A 49 -20.35 -13.79 -10.82
CA LYS A 49 -20.99 -12.54 -10.38
C LYS A 49 -21.78 -12.65 -9.06
N LYS A 50 -22.21 -13.87 -8.72
CA LYS A 50 -23.03 -14.14 -7.53
C LYS A 50 -22.21 -14.68 -6.35
N SER A 51 -20.94 -15.02 -6.54
CA SER A 51 -20.10 -15.56 -5.47
C SER A 51 -19.83 -14.50 -4.42
N LEU A 52 -20.04 -14.84 -3.17
CA LEU A 52 -19.60 -14.01 -2.05
C LEU A 52 -18.09 -13.92 -2.04
N TRP A 53 -17.54 -12.78 -1.56
CA TRP A 53 -16.11 -12.56 -1.52
C TRP A 53 -15.34 -13.69 -0.83
N LYS A 54 -15.85 -14.21 0.30
CA LYS A 54 -15.25 -15.33 1.05
C LYS A 54 -15.17 -16.65 0.26
N ASN A 55 -16.04 -16.82 -0.74
CA ASN A 55 -16.12 -18.03 -1.55
C ASN A 55 -15.27 -17.95 -2.83
N LEU A 56 -14.67 -16.79 -3.11
CA LEU A 56 -13.73 -16.65 -4.22
C LEU A 56 -12.42 -17.38 -3.89
N SER A 57 -11.80 -17.97 -4.92
CA SER A 57 -10.47 -18.55 -4.77
C SER A 57 -9.44 -17.49 -4.37
N VAL A 58 -8.33 -17.93 -3.80
CA VAL A 58 -7.22 -17.03 -3.43
C VAL A 58 -6.70 -16.31 -4.66
N GLU A 59 -6.57 -17.04 -5.78
CA GLU A 59 -6.09 -16.50 -7.06
C GLU A 59 -7.00 -15.38 -7.57
N HIS A 60 -8.34 -15.59 -7.55
CA HIS A 60 -9.29 -14.56 -7.97
C HIS A 60 -9.24 -13.34 -7.06
N ARG A 61 -9.16 -13.51 -5.74
CA ARG A 61 -9.01 -12.38 -4.81
C ARG A 61 -7.72 -11.61 -5.04
N GLN A 62 -6.60 -12.32 -5.22
CA GLN A 62 -5.30 -11.70 -5.54
C GLN A 62 -5.36 -10.95 -6.88
N LEU A 63 -5.94 -11.55 -7.91
CA LEU A 63 -6.13 -10.91 -9.20
C LEU A 63 -6.96 -9.62 -9.09
N ILE A 64 -8.09 -9.65 -8.41
CA ILE A 64 -8.97 -8.50 -8.23
C ILE A 64 -8.25 -7.38 -7.49
N LEU A 65 -7.57 -7.70 -6.38
CA LEU A 65 -6.95 -6.71 -5.52
C LEU A 65 -5.61 -6.18 -6.06
N TYR A 66 -4.75 -7.06 -6.55
CA TYR A 66 -3.37 -6.72 -6.91
C TYR A 66 -3.11 -6.73 -8.42
N GLY A 67 -4.02 -7.33 -9.19
CA GLY A 67 -3.88 -7.46 -10.64
C GLY A 67 -2.91 -8.56 -11.08
N ASN A 68 -2.78 -8.71 -12.39
CA ASN A 68 -1.86 -9.66 -13.02
C ASN A 68 -0.76 -8.98 -13.85
N THR A 69 -0.73 -7.66 -13.87
CA THR A 69 0.25 -6.90 -14.65
C THR A 69 0.64 -5.60 -13.97
N LYS A 70 1.91 -5.21 -14.09
CA LYS A 70 2.42 -3.90 -13.65
C LYS A 70 2.08 -2.84 -14.70
N MET A 71 0.85 -2.39 -14.72
CA MET A 71 0.41 -1.32 -15.61
C MET A 71 0.95 0.03 -15.16
N LYS A 72 1.38 0.86 -16.11
CA LYS A 72 1.66 2.27 -15.84
C LYS A 72 0.34 3.01 -15.62
N LEU A 73 0.02 3.29 -14.36
CA LEU A 73 -1.13 4.08 -13.99
C LEU A 73 -0.84 5.57 -14.20
N GLY A 74 -1.81 6.31 -14.69
CA GLY A 74 -1.68 7.74 -14.95
C GLY A 74 -3.02 8.48 -14.83
N VAL A 75 -2.96 9.80 -14.74
CA VAL A 75 -4.15 10.67 -14.62
C VAL A 75 -5.15 10.42 -15.74
N SER A 76 -4.66 10.20 -16.96
CA SER A 76 -5.53 9.99 -18.14
C SER A 76 -6.37 8.73 -18.01
N ASN A 77 -5.80 7.59 -17.60
CA ASN A 77 -6.52 6.32 -17.55
C ASN A 77 -7.34 6.11 -16.27
N ILE A 78 -7.08 6.87 -15.21
CA ILE A 78 -7.83 6.75 -13.95
C ILE A 78 -8.93 7.81 -13.86
N PHE A 79 -8.61 9.07 -14.18
CA PHE A 79 -9.50 10.20 -13.92
C PHE A 79 -10.23 10.72 -15.18
N ARG A 80 -9.61 10.65 -16.38
CA ARG A 80 -10.18 11.22 -17.61
C ARG A 80 -10.78 10.16 -18.53
N PHE A 81 -10.03 9.13 -18.87
CA PHE A 81 -10.37 8.15 -19.90
C PHE A 81 -10.24 6.70 -19.38
N PRO A 82 -11.10 6.26 -18.46
CA PRO A 82 -11.00 4.90 -17.89
C PRO A 82 -11.28 3.79 -18.93
N GLY A 83 -11.84 4.12 -20.09
CA GLY A 83 -11.97 3.17 -21.20
C GLY A 83 -10.66 2.52 -21.65
N MET A 84 -9.52 3.13 -21.37
CA MET A 84 -8.21 2.49 -21.57
C MET A 84 -8.03 1.25 -20.69
N LEU A 85 -8.60 1.24 -19.49
CA LEU A 85 -8.59 0.06 -18.61
C LEU A 85 -9.45 -1.06 -19.20
N LEU A 86 -10.61 -0.74 -19.80
CA LEU A 86 -11.44 -1.73 -20.50
C LEU A 86 -10.70 -2.38 -21.67
N LYS A 87 -9.98 -1.57 -22.48
CA LYS A 87 -9.13 -2.09 -23.57
C LYS A 87 -7.99 -2.99 -23.05
N LYS A 88 -7.50 -2.75 -21.85
CA LYS A 88 -6.50 -3.62 -21.20
C LYS A 88 -7.11 -4.92 -20.72
N LEU A 89 -8.34 -4.87 -20.20
CA LEU A 89 -9.11 -6.07 -19.86
C LEU A 89 -9.39 -6.95 -21.09
N ASP A 90 -9.61 -6.37 -22.28
CA ASP A 90 -9.71 -7.13 -23.53
C ASP A 90 -8.45 -7.94 -23.85
N LYS A 91 -7.31 -7.55 -23.29
CA LYS A 91 -6.01 -8.25 -23.40
C LYS A 91 -5.68 -9.03 -22.12
N GLU A 92 -6.68 -9.36 -21.32
CA GLU A 92 -6.53 -10.04 -20.02
C GLU A 92 -5.53 -9.36 -19.09
N GLN A 93 -5.45 -8.02 -19.12
CA GLN A 93 -4.55 -7.25 -18.28
C GLN A 93 -5.34 -6.42 -17.28
N TRP A 94 -5.04 -6.60 -16.01
CA TRP A 94 -5.65 -5.86 -14.91
C TRP A 94 -4.61 -5.35 -13.91
N ALA A 95 -4.76 -4.08 -13.50
CA ALA A 95 -3.82 -3.43 -12.58
C ALA A 95 -4.05 -3.77 -11.10
N GLY A 96 -5.25 -4.23 -10.75
CA GLY A 96 -5.68 -4.41 -9.36
C GLY A 96 -6.26 -3.14 -8.72
N PHE A 97 -7.21 -3.31 -7.82
CA PHE A 97 -7.82 -2.18 -7.11
C PHE A 97 -6.83 -1.51 -6.15
N ILE A 98 -5.98 -2.26 -5.45
CA ILE A 98 -5.01 -1.71 -4.50
C ILE A 98 -3.98 -0.81 -5.18
N PRO A 99 -3.33 -1.19 -6.29
CA PRO A 99 -2.47 -0.27 -7.05
C PRO A 99 -3.19 0.98 -7.54
N ILE A 100 -4.44 0.85 -8.01
CA ILE A 100 -5.25 1.98 -8.45
C ILE A 100 -5.52 2.93 -7.29
N LEU A 101 -6.00 2.42 -6.14
CA LEU A 101 -6.25 3.23 -4.95
C LEU A 101 -4.97 3.87 -4.40
N THR A 102 -3.86 3.15 -4.43
CA THR A 102 -2.55 3.67 -4.03
C THR A 102 -2.12 4.84 -4.92
N PHE A 103 -2.37 4.73 -6.23
CA PHE A 103 -2.13 5.83 -7.16
C PHE A 103 -3.04 7.03 -6.87
N VAL A 104 -4.34 6.81 -6.67
CA VAL A 104 -5.32 7.87 -6.34
C VAL A 104 -4.96 8.57 -5.03
N ASN A 105 -4.55 7.82 -4.02
CA ASN A 105 -4.18 8.35 -2.70
C ASN A 105 -3.00 9.33 -2.71
N ARG A 106 -2.22 9.40 -3.80
CA ARG A 106 -1.18 10.42 -3.97
C ARG A 106 -1.77 11.81 -4.18
N PHE A 107 -2.99 11.89 -4.72
CA PHE A 107 -3.66 13.15 -5.08
C PHE A 107 -4.79 13.49 -4.12
N VAL A 108 -5.42 12.47 -3.51
CA VAL A 108 -6.57 12.62 -2.62
C VAL A 108 -6.29 11.89 -1.32
N LYS A 109 -5.99 12.64 -0.27
CA LYS A 109 -5.81 12.12 1.09
C LYS A 109 -7.12 12.24 1.87
N GLY A 110 -7.16 11.68 3.08
CA GLY A 110 -8.30 11.77 3.98
C GLY A 110 -9.38 10.73 3.71
N PRO A 111 -10.25 10.89 2.71
CA PRO A 111 -11.39 9.98 2.51
C PRO A 111 -11.04 8.51 2.27
N LEU A 112 -9.79 8.22 1.84
CA LEU A 112 -9.29 6.86 1.66
C LEU A 112 -8.62 6.29 2.92
N GLU A 113 -8.40 7.09 3.96
CA GLU A 113 -7.69 6.67 5.19
C GLU A 113 -8.44 5.55 5.92
N LYS A 114 -9.77 5.58 5.94
CA LYS A 114 -10.59 4.54 6.56
C LYS A 114 -10.37 3.13 5.98
N PHE A 115 -9.88 3.05 4.74
CA PHE A 115 -9.57 1.80 4.05
C PHE A 115 -8.11 1.40 4.18
N GLN A 116 -7.32 2.17 4.92
CA GLN A 116 -5.89 1.92 5.09
C GLN A 116 -5.60 1.30 6.46
N HIS A 117 -4.55 0.50 6.48
CA HIS A 117 -3.95 0.01 7.70
C HIS A 117 -2.59 0.68 7.89
N ILE A 118 -2.33 1.16 9.11
CA ILE A 118 -1.01 1.66 9.48
C ILE A 118 -0.13 0.44 9.73
N SER A 119 0.87 0.24 8.89
CA SER A 119 1.84 -0.83 9.04
C SER A 119 3.25 -0.27 9.20
N ILE A 120 4.07 -1.00 9.94
CA ILE A 120 5.49 -0.69 10.03
C ILE A 120 6.11 -0.91 8.67
N CYS A 121 6.90 0.04 8.19
CA CYS A 121 7.61 -0.08 6.92
C CYS A 121 8.57 -1.27 6.95
N PRO A 122 8.47 -2.26 6.03
CA PRO A 122 9.35 -3.43 6.05
C PRO A 122 10.82 -3.08 5.74
N ASP A 123 11.07 -1.99 5.00
CA ASP A 123 12.44 -1.60 4.65
C ASP A 123 13.19 -0.97 5.81
N CYS A 124 12.53 -0.11 6.59
CA CYS A 124 13.17 0.60 7.69
C CYS A 124 12.72 0.11 9.08
N ASN A 125 11.78 -0.82 9.19
CA ASN A 125 11.22 -1.32 10.45
C ASN A 125 10.89 -0.20 11.46
N GLY A 126 10.27 0.88 10.95
CA GLY A 126 9.87 2.02 11.77
C GLY A 126 10.96 3.06 12.05
N SER A 127 12.23 2.80 11.72
CA SER A 127 13.33 3.74 12.00
C SER A 127 13.29 5.00 11.14
N ARG A 128 12.58 4.99 10.01
CA ARG A 128 12.54 6.06 8.99
C ARG A 128 13.93 6.36 8.36
N LEU A 129 14.92 5.50 8.60
CA LEU A 129 16.27 5.61 8.10
C LEU A 129 16.53 4.59 7.01
N ASN A 130 17.32 4.94 6.01
CA ASN A 130 17.73 4.02 4.96
C ASN A 130 18.83 3.07 5.46
N LYS A 131 19.09 2.01 4.68
CA LYS A 131 20.09 0.99 5.05
C LYS A 131 21.51 1.56 5.17
N MET A 132 21.85 2.58 4.38
CA MET A 132 23.17 3.22 4.45
C MET A 132 23.34 3.99 5.77
N ALA A 133 22.33 4.76 6.20
CA ALA A 133 22.38 5.45 7.49
C ALA A 133 22.48 4.47 8.67
N LEU A 134 21.82 3.31 8.57
CA LEU A 134 21.89 2.27 9.60
C LEU A 134 23.20 1.46 9.58
N ALA A 135 23.95 1.52 8.47
CA ALA A 135 25.27 0.89 8.38
C ALA A 135 26.35 1.67 9.14
N VAL A 136 26.15 2.97 9.37
CA VAL A 136 27.05 3.78 10.16
C VAL A 136 26.96 3.35 11.63
N LYS A 137 28.08 2.99 12.23
CA LYS A 137 28.18 2.57 13.63
C LYS A 137 29.06 3.52 14.42
N PHE A 138 28.59 3.89 15.59
CA PHE A 138 29.36 4.61 16.60
C PHE A 138 29.56 3.69 17.82
N HIS A 139 30.79 3.32 18.11
CA HIS A 139 31.13 2.33 19.13
C HIS A 139 30.26 1.04 19.07
N GLY A 140 30.09 0.50 17.84
CA GLY A 140 29.34 -0.73 17.56
C GLY A 140 27.82 -0.56 17.48
N ARG A 141 27.29 0.62 17.75
CA ARG A 141 25.84 0.91 17.75
C ARG A 141 25.45 1.82 16.60
N ASP A 142 24.29 1.59 16.00
CA ASP A 142 23.72 2.49 14.99
C ASP A 142 22.78 3.53 15.65
N ILE A 143 22.45 4.54 14.87
CA ILE A 143 21.59 5.64 15.33
C ILE A 143 20.21 5.15 15.79
N ARG A 144 19.66 4.08 15.19
CA ARG A 144 18.36 3.51 15.62
C ARG A 144 18.47 2.95 17.03
N SER A 145 19.51 2.14 17.31
CA SER A 145 19.70 1.53 18.62
C SER A 145 19.88 2.60 19.71
N LEU A 146 20.65 3.65 19.39
CA LEU A 146 20.85 4.77 20.33
C LEU A 146 19.56 5.57 20.56
N SER A 147 18.77 5.82 19.50
CA SER A 147 17.52 6.60 19.61
C SER A 147 16.38 5.84 20.31
N ASN A 148 16.48 4.53 20.43
CA ASN A 148 15.50 3.69 21.13
C ASN A 148 15.85 3.43 22.61
N ASP A 149 17.01 3.86 23.06
CA ASP A 149 17.41 3.71 24.45
C ASP A 149 16.62 4.66 25.38
N SER A 150 16.53 4.29 26.64
CA SER A 150 16.15 5.24 27.68
C SER A 150 17.26 6.29 27.86
N ILE A 151 16.89 7.42 28.44
CA ILE A 151 17.86 8.50 28.72
C ILE A 151 18.98 7.99 29.59
N GLU A 152 18.69 7.21 30.66
CA GLU A 152 19.67 6.64 31.55
C GLU A 152 20.63 5.69 30.84
N THR A 153 20.11 4.85 29.94
CA THR A 153 20.92 3.93 29.13
C THR A 153 21.85 4.71 28.19
N SER A 154 21.34 5.77 27.58
CA SER A 154 22.13 6.64 26.72
C SER A 154 23.25 7.35 27.48
N ILE A 155 22.96 7.93 28.68
CA ILE A 155 23.95 8.55 29.54
C ILE A 155 25.05 7.54 29.89
N SER A 156 24.64 6.37 30.40
CA SER A 156 25.59 5.31 30.79
C SER A 156 26.45 4.81 29.60
N PHE A 157 25.90 4.83 28.40
CA PHE A 157 26.65 4.47 27.18
C PHE A 157 27.72 5.52 26.88
N PHE A 158 27.34 6.82 26.84
CA PHE A 158 28.29 7.90 26.53
C PHE A 158 29.36 8.10 27.62
N GLU A 159 29.05 7.90 28.88
CA GLU A 159 30.02 7.99 29.99
C GLU A 159 31.11 6.90 29.89
N LYS A 160 30.79 5.73 29.33
CA LYS A 160 31.75 4.61 29.18
C LYS A 160 32.63 4.75 27.96
N ILE A 161 32.31 5.62 27.01
CA ILE A 161 33.07 5.81 25.79
C ILE A 161 34.36 6.57 26.10
N LYS A 162 35.46 6.02 25.60
CA LYS A 162 36.74 6.73 25.50
C LYS A 162 36.90 7.21 24.06
N PRO A 163 36.58 8.49 23.78
CA PRO A 163 36.62 8.98 22.41
C PRO A 163 38.05 9.04 21.89
N THR A 164 38.21 8.68 20.59
CA THR A 164 39.48 8.85 19.88
C THR A 164 39.79 10.32 19.66
N GLU A 165 41.04 10.67 19.32
CA GLU A 165 41.43 12.06 19.03
C GLU A 165 40.55 12.71 17.94
N THR A 166 40.15 11.92 16.92
CA THR A 166 39.28 12.38 15.84
C THR A 166 37.87 12.66 16.35
N GLU A 167 37.32 11.77 17.17
CA GLU A 167 35.99 11.93 17.76
C GLU A 167 35.93 13.13 18.72
N GLN A 168 36.99 13.39 19.48
CA GLN A 168 37.13 14.58 20.33
C GLN A 168 37.12 15.90 19.53
N LYS A 169 37.68 15.89 18.30
CA LYS A 169 37.66 17.06 17.43
C LYS A 169 36.29 17.34 16.81
N ILE A 170 35.51 16.27 16.56
CA ILE A 170 34.16 16.38 15.97
C ILE A 170 33.10 16.71 17.02
N GLY A 171 33.26 16.23 18.24
CA GLY A 171 32.30 16.36 19.35
C GLY A 171 32.41 17.63 20.19
N ARG A 172 33.16 18.65 19.74
CA ARG A 172 33.31 19.94 20.43
C ARG A 172 32.24 20.93 20.04
#